data_f7681480d1cefb51b0a5f942a500f047
#
_entry.id   f7681480d1cefb51b0a5f942a500f047
#
_cell.length_a   1.000
_cell.length_b   1.000
_cell.length_c   1.000
_cell.angle_alpha   90.00
_cell.angle_beta   90.00
_cell.angle_gamma   90.00
#
_symmetry.space_group_name_H-M   'P 1'
#
loop_
_entity.id
_entity.type
_entity.pdbx_description
1 polymer ?
#
loop_
_entity_poly.entity_id
_entity_poly.type
_entity_poly.pdbx_seq_one_letter_code
_entity_poly.pdbx_strand_id
1 'polypeptide(L)'
;LLFGATGQIGRNLIRKLSKNNYKIIAVTRNIHRAGYILKTQANPGYLELVELKNFKINKIDELFKRSSICINLIGILYEKKKDDFKLIHSDLPAMLSRKAKEFQLDKFIHLSALGIEKAQDSKYALSKLEGEKRIRENFKKSIILKPSIVYSVDDKFTTKFMSLLSILPLMPLYFEGKTKFSPIHVLDLVDIINSILDSKQDNLILECIGPEVITFREIMQKLLNSINKKRIL
;
A
#
# COMPACT_ATOMS: atom_id res chain seq x y z
N LEU A 1 -10.69 -6.32 -8.30
CA LEU A 1 -10.64 -4.85 -8.45
C LEU A 1 -9.49 -4.31 -7.63
N LEU A 2 -8.57 -3.57 -8.26
CA LEU A 2 -7.34 -3.10 -7.62
C LEU A 2 -7.22 -1.57 -7.71
N PHE A 3 -7.24 -0.90 -6.58
CA PHE A 3 -6.92 0.51 -6.41
C PHE A 3 -5.47 0.68 -5.94
N GLY A 4 -4.75 1.67 -6.47
CA GLY A 4 -3.33 1.89 -6.17
C GLY A 4 -2.36 1.03 -6.99
N ALA A 5 -2.81 0.53 -8.13
CA ALA A 5 -2.09 -0.36 -9.03
C ALA A 5 -0.69 0.15 -9.47
N THR A 6 -0.52 1.47 -9.62
CA THR A 6 0.74 2.08 -10.08
C THR A 6 1.82 2.17 -9.00
N GLY A 7 1.46 1.93 -7.75
CA GLY A 7 2.41 1.90 -6.64
C GLY A 7 3.33 0.67 -6.68
N GLN A 8 4.38 0.69 -5.89
CA GLN A 8 5.35 -0.40 -5.73
C GLN A 8 4.64 -1.75 -5.44
N ILE A 9 3.78 -1.79 -4.42
CA ILE A 9 3.05 -3.00 -4.04
C ILE A 9 2.09 -3.42 -5.17
N GLY A 10 1.33 -2.46 -5.73
CA GLY A 10 0.35 -2.73 -6.79
C GLY A 10 0.96 -3.37 -8.04
N ARG A 11 2.12 -2.89 -8.49
CA ARG A 11 2.83 -3.48 -9.66
C ARG A 11 3.27 -4.92 -9.41
N ASN A 12 3.87 -5.17 -8.25
CA ASN A 12 4.30 -6.51 -7.89
C ASN A 12 3.11 -7.46 -7.68
N LEU A 13 2.01 -6.94 -7.11
CA LEU A 13 0.78 -7.71 -6.93
C LEU A 13 0.15 -8.08 -8.29
N ILE A 14 0.08 -7.16 -9.25
CA ILE A 14 -0.39 -7.47 -10.61
C ILE A 14 0.42 -8.61 -11.23
N ARG A 15 1.76 -8.56 -11.10
CA ARG A 15 2.64 -9.61 -11.61
C ARG A 15 2.36 -10.98 -10.99
N LYS A 16 2.16 -11.02 -9.68
CA LYS A 16 1.84 -12.25 -8.95
C LYS A 16 0.47 -12.80 -9.34
N LEU A 17 -0.56 -11.95 -9.28
CA LEU A 17 -1.94 -12.35 -9.51
C LEU A 17 -2.18 -12.80 -10.97
N SER A 18 -1.57 -12.13 -11.96
CA SER A 18 -1.72 -12.56 -13.36
C SER A 18 -1.07 -13.91 -13.63
N LYS A 19 0.03 -14.26 -12.93
CA LYS A 19 0.64 -15.60 -12.99
C LYS A 19 -0.24 -16.67 -12.34
N ASN A 20 -1.03 -16.30 -11.35
CA ASN A 20 -1.98 -17.18 -10.66
C ASN A 20 -3.38 -17.15 -11.30
N ASN A 21 -3.48 -16.72 -12.55
CA ASN A 21 -4.71 -16.69 -13.35
C ASN A 21 -5.84 -15.82 -12.83
N TYR A 22 -5.55 -14.83 -11.96
CA TYR A 22 -6.53 -13.83 -11.56
C TYR A 22 -6.73 -12.78 -12.65
N LYS A 23 -7.97 -12.52 -13.03
CA LYS A 23 -8.32 -11.37 -13.87
C LYS A 23 -8.35 -10.11 -13.01
N ILE A 24 -7.62 -9.08 -13.43
CA ILE A 24 -7.38 -7.87 -12.64
C ILE A 24 -7.97 -6.66 -13.35
N ILE A 25 -8.87 -5.96 -12.68
CA ILE A 25 -9.32 -4.63 -13.09
C ILE A 25 -8.52 -3.63 -12.26
N ALA A 26 -7.54 -2.96 -12.88
CA ALA A 26 -6.67 -2.00 -12.22
C ALA A 26 -7.11 -0.57 -12.48
N VAL A 27 -7.44 0.15 -11.40
CA VAL A 27 -7.90 1.54 -11.48
C VAL A 27 -6.72 2.50 -11.44
N THR A 28 -6.69 3.42 -12.40
CA THR A 28 -5.67 4.48 -12.47
C THR A 28 -6.29 5.84 -12.77
N ARG A 29 -5.60 6.92 -12.39
CA ARG A 29 -6.00 8.29 -12.72
C ARG A 29 -5.60 8.74 -14.13
N ASN A 30 -4.63 8.06 -14.72
CA ASN A 30 -4.12 8.35 -16.06
C ASN A 30 -3.65 7.05 -16.71
N ILE A 31 -4.45 6.58 -17.67
CA ILE A 31 -4.22 5.30 -18.34
C ILE A 31 -3.00 5.35 -19.28
N HIS A 32 -2.74 6.50 -19.91
CA HIS A 32 -1.59 6.65 -20.80
C HIS A 32 -0.28 6.50 -20.03
N ARG A 33 -0.15 7.21 -18.91
CA ARG A 33 1.05 7.13 -18.06
C ARG A 33 1.18 5.77 -17.38
N ALA A 34 0.08 5.18 -16.90
CA ALA A 34 0.09 3.91 -16.20
C ALA A 34 0.25 2.71 -17.14
N GLY A 35 -0.26 2.80 -18.37
CA GLY A 35 -0.34 1.70 -19.31
C GLY A 35 1.02 1.08 -19.63
N TYR A 36 2.04 1.89 -19.86
CA TYR A 36 3.39 1.41 -20.14
C TYR A 36 3.96 0.55 -19.01
N ILE A 37 3.74 0.97 -17.77
CA ILE A 37 4.27 0.29 -16.59
C ILE A 37 3.43 -0.95 -16.25
N LEU A 38 2.11 -0.83 -16.26
CA LEU A 38 1.23 -1.89 -15.78
C LEU A 38 1.05 -3.04 -16.77
N LYS A 39 0.99 -2.75 -18.06
CA LYS A 39 0.84 -3.80 -19.08
C LYS A 39 2.03 -4.76 -19.13
N THR A 40 3.24 -4.28 -18.79
CA THR A 40 4.43 -5.13 -18.71
C THR A 40 4.48 -6.01 -17.46
N GLN A 41 3.59 -5.81 -16.50
CA GLN A 41 3.54 -6.59 -15.25
C GLN A 41 2.59 -7.80 -15.34
N ALA A 42 1.70 -7.86 -16.32
CA ALA A 42 0.69 -8.89 -16.39
C ALA A 42 0.82 -9.73 -17.67
N ASN A 43 0.41 -10.99 -17.56
CA ASN A 43 0.23 -11.84 -18.73
C ASN A 43 -0.91 -11.27 -19.61
N PRO A 44 -0.82 -11.43 -20.95
CA PRO A 44 -1.88 -10.98 -21.85
C PRO A 44 -3.26 -11.53 -21.46
N GLY A 45 -4.28 -10.68 -21.49
CA GLY A 45 -5.66 -11.06 -21.16
C GLY A 45 -6.03 -11.05 -19.67
N TYR A 46 -5.06 -10.87 -18.75
CA TYR A 46 -5.32 -10.87 -17.30
C TYR A 46 -5.44 -9.48 -16.68
N LEU A 47 -5.13 -8.42 -17.41
CA LEU A 47 -5.16 -7.05 -16.90
C LEU A 47 -6.04 -6.14 -17.77
N GLU A 48 -7.07 -5.61 -17.17
CA GLU A 48 -7.85 -4.49 -17.68
C GLU A 48 -7.48 -3.20 -16.94
N LEU A 49 -7.20 -2.12 -17.68
CA LEU A 49 -6.92 -0.81 -17.10
C LEU A 49 -8.14 0.09 -17.23
N VAL A 50 -8.58 0.65 -16.12
CA VAL A 50 -9.71 1.59 -16.09
C VAL A 50 -9.27 2.95 -15.58
N GLU A 51 -9.59 4.01 -16.33
CA GLU A 51 -9.30 5.37 -15.93
C GLU A 51 -10.43 5.95 -15.09
N LEU A 52 -10.11 6.34 -13.85
CA LEU A 52 -10.98 7.11 -12.96
C LEU A 52 -10.23 8.36 -12.49
N LYS A 53 -10.48 9.49 -13.15
CA LYS A 53 -9.94 10.81 -12.73
C LYS A 53 -10.62 11.29 -11.45
N ASN A 54 -11.92 11.06 -11.34
CA ASN A 54 -12.75 11.36 -10.18
C ASN A 54 -13.53 10.11 -9.81
N PHE A 55 -13.78 9.89 -8.51
CA PHE A 55 -14.58 8.76 -8.03
C PHE A 55 -16.09 8.99 -8.29
N LYS A 56 -16.47 9.02 -9.59
CA LYS A 56 -17.89 9.10 -9.98
C LYS A 56 -18.59 7.79 -9.65
N ILE A 57 -19.65 7.85 -8.88
CA ILE A 57 -20.38 6.73 -8.31
C ILE A 57 -20.76 5.68 -9.38
N ASN A 58 -21.39 6.09 -10.48
CA ASN A 58 -21.84 5.15 -11.52
C ASN A 58 -20.72 4.30 -12.12
N LYS A 59 -19.55 4.88 -12.37
CA LYS A 59 -18.39 4.13 -12.91
C LYS A 59 -17.82 3.15 -11.88
N ILE A 60 -17.85 3.51 -10.61
CA ILE A 60 -17.39 2.64 -9.53
C ILE A 60 -18.30 1.43 -9.40
N ASP A 61 -19.61 1.62 -9.45
CA ASP A 61 -20.61 0.56 -9.33
C ASP A 61 -20.45 -0.50 -10.42
N GLU A 62 -20.19 -0.09 -11.66
CA GLU A 62 -19.89 -1.02 -12.77
C GLU A 62 -18.67 -1.88 -12.51
N LEU A 63 -17.62 -1.31 -11.87
CA LEU A 63 -16.42 -2.05 -11.54
C LEU A 63 -16.67 -3.06 -10.40
N PHE A 64 -17.44 -2.65 -9.40
CA PHE A 64 -17.81 -3.55 -8.30
C PHE A 64 -18.69 -4.71 -8.75
N LYS A 65 -19.69 -4.47 -9.63
CA LYS A 65 -20.53 -5.52 -10.22
C LYS A 65 -19.75 -6.63 -10.93
N ARG A 66 -18.57 -6.29 -11.48
CA ARG A 66 -17.71 -7.21 -12.24
C ARG A 66 -16.60 -7.83 -11.40
N SER A 67 -16.61 -7.62 -10.08
CA SER A 67 -15.51 -8.00 -9.20
C SER A 67 -16.01 -8.81 -8.02
N SER A 68 -15.28 -9.87 -7.65
CA SER A 68 -15.52 -10.63 -6.42
C SER A 68 -14.73 -10.07 -5.24
N ILE A 69 -13.59 -9.44 -5.51
CA ILE A 69 -12.65 -8.96 -4.49
C ILE A 69 -12.23 -7.52 -4.82
N CYS A 70 -12.14 -6.68 -3.79
CA CYS A 70 -11.59 -5.34 -3.91
C CYS A 70 -10.35 -5.19 -3.03
N ILE A 71 -9.25 -4.70 -3.61
CA ILE A 71 -7.99 -4.44 -2.92
C ILE A 71 -7.68 -2.95 -3.02
N ASN A 72 -7.57 -2.28 -1.88
CA ASN A 72 -7.22 -0.87 -1.79
C ASN A 72 -5.81 -0.67 -1.23
N LEU A 73 -4.87 -0.31 -2.10
CA LEU A 73 -3.48 0.01 -1.78
C LEU A 73 -3.19 1.53 -1.84
N ILE A 74 -4.24 2.37 -1.98
CA ILE A 74 -4.05 3.81 -2.06
C ILE A 74 -3.68 4.36 -0.69
N GLY A 75 -2.60 5.13 -0.65
CA GLY A 75 -2.16 5.89 0.51
C GLY A 75 -1.20 7.00 0.11
N ILE A 76 -1.09 8.02 0.96
CA ILE A 76 -0.17 9.15 0.81
C ILE A 76 0.61 9.33 2.10
N LEU A 77 1.85 9.81 2.01
CA LEU A 77 2.71 10.06 3.19
C LEU A 77 2.67 11.51 3.66
N TYR A 78 2.18 12.43 2.83
CA TYR A 78 2.05 13.86 3.11
C TYR A 78 0.86 14.45 2.36
N GLU A 79 0.28 15.49 2.92
CA GLU A 79 -0.79 16.24 2.29
C GLU A 79 -0.23 17.25 1.28
N LYS A 80 -0.80 17.30 0.10
CA LYS A 80 -0.58 18.36 -0.89
C LYS A 80 -1.60 19.47 -0.76
N LYS A 81 -2.81 19.12 -0.33
CA LYS A 81 -3.91 20.01 -0.04
C LYS A 81 -4.46 19.68 1.34
N LYS A 82 -5.09 20.66 1.97
CA LYS A 82 -5.80 20.48 3.22
C LYS A 82 -6.79 19.30 3.12
N ASP A 83 -6.82 18.47 4.14
CA ASP A 83 -7.71 17.31 4.27
C ASP A 83 -7.45 16.14 3.28
N ASP A 84 -6.32 16.14 2.55
CA ASP A 84 -5.94 15.02 1.69
C ASP A 84 -5.83 13.70 2.48
N PHE A 85 -5.34 13.73 3.72
CA PHE A 85 -5.29 12.54 4.58
C PHE A 85 -6.68 12.01 4.88
N LYS A 86 -7.62 12.85 5.27
CA LYS A 86 -9.00 12.45 5.55
C LYS A 86 -9.64 11.85 4.28
N LEU A 87 -9.50 12.52 3.15
CA LEU A 87 -10.06 12.06 1.88
C LEU A 87 -9.51 10.68 1.48
N ILE A 88 -8.19 10.51 1.55
CA ILE A 88 -7.51 9.31 0.99
C ILE A 88 -7.48 8.15 1.99
N HIS A 89 -7.31 8.42 3.29
CA HIS A 89 -7.13 7.37 4.28
C HIS A 89 -8.42 6.99 5.02
N SER A 90 -9.43 7.86 5.01
CA SER A 90 -10.69 7.62 5.72
C SER A 90 -11.89 7.57 4.77
N ASP A 91 -12.17 8.63 4.00
CA ASP A 91 -13.40 8.72 3.21
C ASP A 91 -13.41 7.76 2.02
N LEU A 92 -12.29 7.67 1.28
CA LEU A 92 -12.16 6.75 0.15
C LEU A 92 -12.30 5.27 0.58
N PRO A 93 -11.53 4.74 1.54
CA PRO A 93 -11.69 3.34 1.94
C PRO A 93 -13.06 3.06 2.57
N ALA A 94 -13.65 4.02 3.29
CA ALA A 94 -15.01 3.88 3.79
C ALA A 94 -16.05 3.79 2.65
N MET A 95 -15.88 4.56 1.59
CA MET A 95 -16.73 4.47 0.41
C MET A 95 -16.56 3.13 -0.30
N LEU A 96 -15.32 2.67 -0.52
CA LEU A 96 -15.05 1.40 -1.18
C LEU A 96 -15.57 0.20 -0.35
N SER A 97 -15.45 0.24 0.98
CA SER A 97 -15.97 -0.83 1.85
C SER A 97 -17.50 -0.89 1.87
N ARG A 98 -18.20 0.27 1.80
CA ARG A 98 -19.66 0.30 1.62
C ARG A 98 -20.06 -0.32 0.27
N LYS A 99 -19.34 -0.01 -0.80
CA LYS A 99 -19.57 -0.62 -2.11
C LYS A 99 -19.30 -2.13 -2.10
N ALA A 100 -18.26 -2.58 -1.41
CA ALA A 100 -18.00 -4.01 -1.25
C ALA A 100 -19.17 -4.74 -0.56
N LYS A 101 -19.82 -4.11 0.43
CA LYS A 101 -21.03 -4.62 1.07
C LYS A 101 -22.24 -4.60 0.11
N GLU A 102 -22.48 -3.49 -0.55
CA GLU A 102 -23.61 -3.28 -1.48
C GLU A 102 -23.62 -4.33 -2.59
N PHE A 103 -22.44 -4.59 -3.19
CA PHE A 103 -22.24 -5.56 -4.26
C PHE A 103 -21.86 -6.96 -3.78
N GLN A 104 -21.94 -7.23 -2.48
CA GLN A 104 -21.72 -8.54 -1.85
C GLN A 104 -20.38 -9.20 -2.23
N LEU A 105 -19.30 -8.43 -2.29
CA LEU A 105 -17.97 -8.96 -2.57
C LEU A 105 -17.58 -10.03 -1.52
N ASP A 106 -16.77 -10.98 -1.95
CA ASP A 106 -16.23 -12.00 -1.06
C ASP A 106 -15.25 -11.41 -0.04
N LYS A 107 -14.42 -10.44 -0.49
CA LYS A 107 -13.38 -9.80 0.36
C LYS A 107 -13.16 -8.35 0.00
N PHE A 108 -12.80 -7.57 1.02
CA PHE A 108 -12.24 -6.23 0.88
C PHE A 108 -10.90 -6.18 1.63
N ILE A 109 -9.80 -6.01 0.90
CA ILE A 109 -8.44 -5.95 1.48
C ILE A 109 -7.98 -4.50 1.47
N HIS A 110 -7.56 -3.98 2.61
CA HIS A 110 -7.07 -2.61 2.77
C HIS A 110 -5.67 -2.56 3.34
N LEU A 111 -4.80 -1.75 2.74
CA LEU A 111 -3.45 -1.53 3.22
C LEU A 111 -3.39 -0.33 4.16
N SER A 112 -3.19 -0.61 5.44
CA SER A 112 -2.95 0.39 6.48
C SER A 112 -1.44 0.55 6.76
N ALA A 113 -1.04 0.75 7.99
CA ALA A 113 0.36 0.82 8.40
C ALA A 113 0.53 0.30 9.83
N LEU A 114 1.69 -0.29 10.11
CA LEU A 114 2.07 -0.76 11.45
C LEU A 114 2.35 0.43 12.38
N GLY A 115 1.93 0.31 13.64
CA GLY A 115 2.29 1.24 14.72
C GLY A 115 1.53 2.57 14.74
N ILE A 116 0.52 2.74 13.91
CA ILE A 116 -0.30 3.97 13.88
C ILE A 116 -1.05 4.20 15.18
N GLU A 117 -1.36 3.17 15.94
CA GLU A 117 -2.04 3.24 17.23
C GLU A 117 -1.22 4.00 18.27
N LYS A 118 0.11 3.98 18.14
CA LYS A 118 1.05 4.62 19.06
C LYS A 118 1.37 6.08 18.70
N ALA A 119 0.95 6.55 17.53
CA ALA A 119 1.28 7.87 16.99
C ALA A 119 0.07 8.82 17.03
N GLN A 120 -0.49 9.03 18.22
CA GLN A 120 -1.73 9.79 18.41
C GLN A 120 -1.63 11.29 18.03
N ASP A 121 -0.44 11.86 18.02
CA ASP A 121 -0.20 13.24 17.57
C ASP A 121 -0.05 13.37 16.03
N SER A 122 -0.04 12.26 15.32
CA SER A 122 0.15 12.23 13.88
C SER A 122 -1.18 12.26 13.13
N LYS A 123 -1.44 13.34 12.37
CA LYS A 123 -2.60 13.43 11.47
C LYS A 123 -2.68 12.26 10.50
N TYR A 124 -1.53 11.79 10.00
CA TYR A 124 -1.43 10.61 9.16
C TYR A 124 -1.97 9.37 9.88
N ALA A 125 -1.48 9.11 11.10
CA ALA A 125 -1.89 7.94 11.88
C ALA A 125 -3.38 7.98 12.22
N LEU A 126 -3.86 9.12 12.73
CA LEU A 126 -5.28 9.32 13.06
C LEU A 126 -6.18 9.11 11.85
N SER A 127 -5.79 9.61 10.67
CA SER A 127 -6.60 9.44 9.47
C SER A 127 -6.69 7.98 9.02
N LYS A 128 -5.61 7.20 9.18
CA LYS A 128 -5.61 5.76 8.89
C LYS A 128 -6.44 4.96 9.89
N LEU A 129 -6.31 5.26 11.19
CA LEU A 129 -7.12 4.61 12.22
C LEU A 129 -8.62 4.84 12.00
N GLU A 130 -9.00 6.07 11.66
CA GLU A 130 -10.40 6.39 11.32
C GLU A 130 -10.87 5.59 10.09
N GLY A 131 -10.00 5.45 9.08
CA GLY A 131 -10.29 4.62 7.90
C GLY A 131 -10.50 3.16 8.25
N GLU A 132 -9.63 2.56 9.07
CA GLU A 132 -9.75 1.18 9.54
C GLU A 132 -11.08 0.95 10.29
N LYS A 133 -11.41 1.86 11.20
CA LYS A 133 -12.66 1.82 11.96
C LYS A 133 -13.87 1.80 11.03
N ARG A 134 -13.94 2.77 10.10
CA ARG A 134 -15.05 2.90 9.15
C ARG A 134 -15.16 1.71 8.20
N ILE A 135 -14.05 1.12 7.77
CA ILE A 135 -14.05 -0.10 6.95
C ILE A 135 -14.74 -1.24 7.71
N ARG A 136 -14.33 -1.50 8.95
CA ARG A 136 -14.88 -2.61 9.77
C ARG A 136 -16.35 -2.42 10.10
N GLU A 137 -16.78 -1.20 10.33
CA GLU A 137 -18.19 -0.86 10.53
C GLU A 137 -19.02 -1.12 9.27
N ASN A 138 -18.48 -0.81 8.08
CA ASN A 138 -19.18 -0.96 6.82
C ASN A 138 -19.21 -2.39 6.31
N PHE A 139 -18.10 -3.13 6.39
CA PHE A 139 -17.97 -4.44 5.76
C PHE A 139 -17.19 -5.42 6.64
N LYS A 140 -17.91 -6.35 7.27
CA LYS A 140 -17.33 -7.32 8.23
C LYS A 140 -16.33 -8.31 7.60
N LYS A 141 -16.45 -8.62 6.31
CA LYS A 141 -15.49 -9.47 5.59
C LYS A 141 -14.23 -8.69 5.14
N SER A 142 -13.90 -7.61 5.84
CA SER A 142 -12.71 -6.81 5.55
C SER A 142 -11.45 -7.40 6.16
N ILE A 143 -10.34 -7.26 5.45
CA ILE A 143 -9.01 -7.65 5.90
C ILE A 143 -8.12 -6.41 5.85
N ILE A 144 -7.56 -6.04 6.98
CA ILE A 144 -6.68 -4.88 7.11
C ILE A 144 -5.26 -5.37 7.29
N LEU A 145 -4.38 -4.97 6.37
CA LEU A 145 -2.97 -5.29 6.43
C LEU A 145 -2.19 -4.09 6.97
N LYS A 146 -1.38 -4.30 7.99
CA LYS A 146 -0.53 -3.31 8.64
C LYS A 146 0.94 -3.62 8.36
N PRO A 147 1.46 -3.25 7.19
CA PRO A 147 2.87 -3.47 6.92
C PRO A 147 3.75 -2.52 7.72
N SER A 148 4.93 -3.01 8.08
CA SER A 148 6.08 -2.18 8.44
C SER A 148 6.63 -1.48 7.19
N ILE A 149 7.85 -0.95 7.22
CA ILE A 149 8.49 -0.38 6.03
C ILE A 149 8.55 -1.45 4.94
N VAL A 150 7.91 -1.19 3.81
CA VAL A 150 7.95 -2.08 2.64
C VAL A 150 9.07 -1.63 1.72
N TYR A 151 10.07 -2.48 1.52
CA TYR A 151 11.22 -2.16 0.69
C TYR A 151 11.28 -2.99 -0.60
N SER A 152 11.88 -2.40 -1.63
CA SER A 152 12.19 -3.04 -2.91
C SER A 152 13.25 -2.24 -3.65
N VAL A 153 13.64 -2.70 -4.83
CA VAL A 153 14.62 -2.01 -5.68
C VAL A 153 14.20 -0.56 -6.01
N ASP A 154 12.90 -0.31 -6.10
CA ASP A 154 12.33 0.97 -6.54
C ASP A 154 11.37 1.59 -5.52
N ASP A 155 11.52 1.26 -4.23
CA ASP A 155 10.73 1.86 -3.18
C ASP A 155 11.12 3.33 -2.95
N LYS A 156 10.17 4.09 -2.42
CA LYS A 156 10.37 5.53 -2.19
C LYS A 156 11.12 5.84 -0.91
N PHE A 157 11.20 4.91 0.04
CA PHE A 157 11.85 5.13 1.32
C PHE A 157 13.37 4.99 1.16
N THR A 158 13.84 3.82 0.74
CA THR A 158 15.28 3.57 0.61
C THR A 158 15.92 4.43 -0.47
N THR A 159 15.26 4.60 -1.64
CA THR A 159 15.78 5.45 -2.72
C THR A 159 15.90 6.91 -2.32
N LYS A 160 14.95 7.44 -1.56
CA LYS A 160 15.03 8.82 -1.05
C LYS A 160 16.19 9.00 -0.08
N PHE A 161 16.36 8.08 0.88
CA PHE A 161 17.47 8.15 1.82
C PHE A 161 18.81 7.91 1.15
N MET A 162 18.92 6.99 0.20
CA MET A 162 20.14 6.83 -0.61
C MET A 162 20.51 8.13 -1.35
N SER A 163 19.54 8.82 -1.95
CA SER A 163 19.78 10.11 -2.60
C SER A 163 20.30 11.14 -1.61
N LEU A 164 19.70 11.26 -0.43
CA LEU A 164 20.16 12.20 0.60
C LEU A 164 21.56 11.84 1.09
N LEU A 165 21.82 10.58 1.43
CA LEU A 165 23.13 10.09 1.87
C LEU A 165 24.21 10.22 0.78
N SER A 166 23.82 10.25 -0.49
CA SER A 166 24.76 10.48 -1.61
C SER A 166 25.29 11.90 -1.65
N ILE A 167 24.47 12.88 -1.23
CA ILE A 167 24.78 14.33 -1.35
C ILE A 167 25.25 14.90 -0.02
N LEU A 168 24.56 14.59 1.09
CA LEU A 168 24.79 15.20 2.39
C LEU A 168 26.02 14.58 3.08
N PRO A 169 26.96 15.39 3.62
CA PRO A 169 28.08 14.86 4.41
C PRO A 169 27.67 14.37 5.81
N LEU A 170 26.59 14.93 6.34
CA LEU A 170 26.01 14.62 7.65
C LEU A 170 24.50 14.33 7.49
N MET A 171 23.99 13.28 8.11
CA MET A 171 22.57 12.93 8.15
C MET A 171 22.07 12.94 9.59
N PRO A 172 21.28 13.93 10.03
CA PRO A 172 20.74 13.95 11.38
C PRO A 172 19.74 12.81 11.58
N LEU A 173 19.89 12.05 12.65
CA LEU A 173 18.99 10.97 13.02
C LEU A 173 18.10 11.40 14.19
N TYR A 174 16.78 11.42 13.97
CA TYR A 174 15.83 11.63 15.04
C TYR A 174 15.93 10.50 16.08
N PHE A 175 15.84 10.85 17.36
CA PHE A 175 15.98 9.93 18.49
C PHE A 175 17.27 9.08 18.40
N GLU A 176 18.38 9.69 17.99
CA GLU A 176 19.67 9.01 17.78
C GLU A 176 19.58 7.81 16.83
N GLY A 177 18.54 7.72 16.03
CA GLY A 177 18.28 6.59 15.14
C GLY A 177 17.86 5.30 15.85
N LYS A 178 17.46 5.35 17.13
CA LYS A 178 17.09 4.18 17.94
C LYS A 178 15.70 3.60 17.61
N THR A 179 14.90 4.31 16.82
CA THR A 179 13.57 3.82 16.39
C THR A 179 13.72 2.49 15.66
N LYS A 180 12.99 1.47 16.13
CA LYS A 180 13.04 0.11 15.59
C LYS A 180 11.97 -0.11 14.53
N PHE A 181 12.32 -0.86 13.50
CA PHE A 181 11.45 -1.28 12.41
C PHE A 181 11.66 -2.77 12.12
N SER A 182 10.66 -3.40 11.53
CA SER A 182 10.75 -4.77 11.00
C SER A 182 10.44 -4.73 9.49
N PRO A 183 11.38 -4.22 8.65
CA PRO A 183 11.11 -4.02 7.22
C PRO A 183 10.72 -5.32 6.54
N ILE A 184 9.70 -5.27 5.69
CA ILE A 184 9.21 -6.40 4.90
C ILE A 184 9.55 -6.19 3.43
N HIS A 185 10.01 -7.23 2.75
CA HIS A 185 10.22 -7.15 1.31
C HIS A 185 8.86 -7.14 0.56
N VAL A 186 8.79 -6.38 -0.53
CA VAL A 186 7.53 -6.21 -1.29
C VAL A 186 6.96 -7.54 -1.79
N LEU A 187 7.81 -8.50 -2.15
CA LEU A 187 7.35 -9.82 -2.62
C LEU A 187 6.71 -10.63 -1.51
N ASP A 188 7.25 -10.58 -0.29
CA ASP A 188 6.68 -11.27 0.88
C ASP A 188 5.31 -10.70 1.22
N LEU A 189 5.15 -9.38 1.17
CA LEU A 189 3.84 -8.73 1.36
C LEU A 189 2.86 -9.13 0.26
N VAL A 190 3.32 -9.23 -0.98
CA VAL A 190 2.48 -9.68 -2.11
C VAL A 190 2.09 -11.15 -1.96
N ASP A 191 2.98 -12.00 -1.46
CA ASP A 191 2.67 -13.41 -1.17
C ASP A 191 1.66 -13.56 -0.04
N ILE A 192 1.75 -12.73 1.01
CA ILE A 192 0.72 -12.64 2.05
C ILE A 192 -0.64 -12.27 1.45
N ILE A 193 -0.68 -11.22 0.61
CA ILE A 193 -1.94 -10.81 -0.05
C ILE A 193 -2.49 -11.95 -0.90
N ASN A 194 -1.65 -12.61 -1.71
CA ASN A 194 -2.08 -13.72 -2.55
C ASN A 194 -2.66 -14.89 -1.72
N SER A 195 -1.99 -15.28 -0.64
CA SER A 195 -2.47 -16.35 0.25
C SER A 195 -3.82 -16.01 0.89
N ILE A 196 -4.05 -14.73 1.21
CA ILE A 196 -5.32 -14.25 1.74
C ILE A 196 -6.46 -14.38 0.71
N LEU A 197 -6.17 -14.18 -0.58
CA LEU A 197 -7.20 -14.31 -1.62
C LEU A 197 -7.77 -15.73 -1.67
N ASP A 198 -6.93 -16.74 -1.51
CA ASP A 198 -7.30 -18.14 -1.55
C ASP A 198 -7.86 -18.67 -0.21
N SER A 199 -7.65 -17.94 0.88
CA SER A 199 -8.10 -18.35 2.22
C SER A 199 -9.61 -18.15 2.40
N LYS A 200 -10.24 -18.90 3.33
CA LYS A 200 -11.62 -18.66 3.78
C LYS A 200 -11.70 -17.63 4.92
N GLN A 201 -10.57 -17.10 5.34
CA GLN A 201 -10.52 -16.15 6.46
C GLN A 201 -11.04 -14.78 6.03
N ASP A 202 -11.76 -14.15 6.91
CA ASP A 202 -12.24 -12.78 6.81
C ASP A 202 -12.17 -12.07 8.17
N ASN A 203 -12.50 -10.78 8.22
CA ASN A 203 -12.51 -9.97 9.45
C ASN A 203 -11.17 -9.99 10.20
N LEU A 204 -10.06 -9.84 9.48
CA LEU A 204 -8.71 -9.93 10.03
C LEU A 204 -8.02 -8.55 10.04
N ILE A 205 -7.17 -8.36 11.05
CA ILE A 205 -6.13 -7.34 11.06
C ILE A 205 -4.80 -8.08 11.17
N LEU A 206 -3.93 -7.93 10.18
CA LEU A 206 -2.65 -8.63 10.10
C LEU A 206 -1.50 -7.63 10.10
N GLU A 207 -0.58 -7.77 11.04
CA GLU A 207 0.69 -7.09 11.02
C GLU A 207 1.62 -7.81 10.05
N CYS A 208 2.08 -7.11 9.02
CA CYS A 208 2.96 -7.66 7.99
C CYS A 208 4.37 -7.15 8.24
N ILE A 209 5.20 -7.98 8.86
CA ILE A 209 6.56 -7.64 9.29
C ILE A 209 7.57 -8.57 8.63
N GLY A 210 8.78 -8.05 8.43
CA GLY A 210 9.92 -8.86 8.02
C GLY A 210 10.58 -9.60 9.20
N PRO A 211 11.52 -10.49 8.93
CA PRO A 211 12.11 -11.38 9.92
C PRO A 211 13.07 -10.69 10.90
N GLU A 212 13.59 -9.52 10.54
CA GLU A 212 14.59 -8.81 11.34
C GLU A 212 14.02 -7.53 11.94
N VAL A 213 14.36 -7.28 13.21
CA VAL A 213 14.12 -5.99 13.86
C VAL A 213 15.41 -5.19 13.80
N ILE A 214 15.39 -4.08 13.08
CA ILE A 214 16.55 -3.20 12.89
C ILE A 214 16.21 -1.76 13.25
N THR A 215 17.20 -1.02 13.73
CA THR A 215 17.08 0.40 14.07
C THR A 215 17.16 1.27 12.81
N PHE A 216 16.64 2.50 12.88
CA PHE A 216 16.78 3.46 11.80
C PHE A 216 18.26 3.75 11.46
N ARG A 217 19.14 3.79 12.47
CA ARG A 217 20.59 3.93 12.28
C ARG A 217 21.18 2.77 11.48
N GLU A 218 20.80 1.54 11.80
CA GLU A 218 21.26 0.35 11.07
C GLU A 218 20.74 0.35 9.61
N ILE A 219 19.51 0.80 9.37
CA ILE A 219 19.00 1.00 7.99
C ILE A 219 19.90 1.98 7.25
N MET A 220 20.18 3.17 7.83
CA MET A 220 21.06 4.15 7.19
C MET A 220 22.45 3.62 6.93
N GLN A 221 23.01 2.85 7.88
CA GLN A 221 24.33 2.20 7.71
C GLN A 221 24.33 1.18 6.57
N LYS A 222 23.29 0.32 6.48
CA LYS A 222 23.14 -0.63 5.37
C LYS A 222 23.06 0.12 4.01
N LEU A 223 22.32 1.24 3.95
CA LEU A 223 22.23 2.07 2.74
C LEU A 223 23.58 2.71 2.39
N LEU A 224 24.32 3.24 3.35
CA LEU A 224 25.66 3.80 3.12
C LEU A 224 26.63 2.75 2.56
N ASN A 225 26.60 1.55 3.11
CA ASN A 225 27.41 0.44 2.62
C ASN A 225 27.07 0.08 1.17
N SER A 226 25.78 0.08 0.81
CA SER A 226 25.33 -0.24 -0.56
C SER A 226 25.77 0.77 -1.60
N ILE A 227 25.95 2.05 -1.22
CA ILE A 227 26.43 3.12 -2.12
C ILE A 227 27.93 3.40 -1.97
N ASN A 228 28.66 2.59 -1.19
CA ASN A 228 30.11 2.75 -0.91
C ASN A 228 30.49 4.15 -0.41
N LYS A 229 29.69 4.73 0.49
CA LYS A 229 29.95 6.06 1.07
C LYS A 229 30.05 6.00 2.60
N LYS A 230 30.93 6.86 3.14
CA LYS A 230 31.01 7.12 4.57
C LYS A 230 30.40 8.48 4.87
N ARG A 231 29.46 8.54 5.82
CA ARG A 231 28.79 9.77 6.28
C ARG A 231 28.66 9.75 7.80
N ILE A 232 28.55 10.92 8.38
CA ILE A 232 28.24 11.06 9.80
C ILE A 232 26.72 10.88 9.96
N LEU A 233 26.32 9.97 10.86
CA LEU A 233 24.93 9.63 11.21
C LEU A 233 24.63 10.08 12.63
#